data_c5ef66fc22ecee8f0ccddb0e29f0fe6a
#
_entry.id   c5ef66fc22ecee8f0ccddb0e29f0fe6a
#
_cell.length_a   1.000
_cell.length_b   1.000
_cell.length_c   1.000
_cell.angle_alpha   90.00
_cell.angle_beta   90.00
_cell.angle_gamma   90.00
#
_symmetry.space_group_name_H-M   'P 1'
#
loop_
_entity.id
_entity.type
_entity.pdbx_description
1 polymer ?
#
loop_
_entity_poly.entity_id
_entity_poly.type
_entity_poly.pdbx_seq_one_letter_code
_entity_poly.pdbx_strand_id
1 'polypeptide(L)'
;ILVNDPNAIDSFTYELTGDDADMFEVTADGTLKLKDNVYADYEFKSTYSISIKAIDQGGLTIEKDFTIKVNNLDYATPYISDIQSQSNVLESSNPFVNAMLFGLRLDVDGDNSTQNTISYSVVTNESVFSEDYRGNGSFYGDPHLSIADPSQAFFAAVDRAFELISQITGINFVKIIETETQVGDIRIGLTDSESADYAGVSMVDIYNQNGNFNDSGDSDVWLLNYSGNTDGDWADGTFGFSTLIHEIGHSLGLKHPHNYFGNNLSGFTSPLMPSDFDAQYYTVMAYRDYVGDNLMPMQLTSNGDELIHVCGVCG
;
A
#
# COMPACT_ATOMS: atom_id res chain seq x y z
N ILE A 1 16.34 23.09 -6.60
CA ILE A 1 16.38 24.47 -7.14
C ILE A 1 17.64 24.57 -8.00
N LEU A 2 17.49 25.01 -9.25
CA LEU A 2 18.61 25.24 -10.14
C LEU A 2 18.80 26.76 -10.31
N VAL A 3 19.94 27.26 -9.87
CA VAL A 3 20.37 28.64 -10.12
C VAL A 3 21.41 28.62 -11.22
N ASN A 4 21.19 29.42 -12.26
CA ASN A 4 22.17 29.55 -13.35
C ASN A 4 23.04 30.78 -13.05
N ASP A 5 24.28 30.53 -12.66
CA ASP A 5 25.27 31.54 -12.34
C ASP A 5 26.48 31.38 -13.30
N PRO A 6 26.97 32.51 -13.90
CA PRO A 6 28.17 32.46 -14.73
C PRO A 6 29.45 32.03 -13.98
N ASN A 7 29.45 32.18 -12.64
CA ASN A 7 30.58 31.81 -11.79
C ASN A 7 30.39 30.39 -11.24
N ALA A 8 30.62 29.40 -12.06
CA ALA A 8 30.25 27.98 -11.91
C ALA A 8 30.68 27.22 -10.62
N ILE A 9 31.14 27.89 -9.58
CA ILE A 9 31.64 27.29 -8.32
C ILE A 9 30.94 27.85 -7.07
N ASP A 10 29.91 28.66 -7.24
CA ASP A 10 29.26 29.30 -6.10
C ASP A 10 28.26 28.34 -5.39
N SER A 11 28.30 28.35 -4.07
CA SER A 11 27.25 27.79 -3.24
C SER A 11 26.21 28.86 -2.94
N PHE A 12 24.95 28.41 -2.86
CA PHE A 12 23.82 29.30 -2.59
C PHE A 12 23.22 29.02 -1.22
N THR A 13 22.75 30.06 -0.57
CA THR A 13 21.81 29.97 0.53
C THR A 13 20.44 30.40 0.04
N TYR A 14 19.39 29.87 0.65
CA TYR A 14 18.02 30.09 0.20
C TYR A 14 17.19 30.69 1.33
N GLU A 15 16.40 31.71 1.00
CA GLU A 15 15.36 32.27 1.86
C GLU A 15 14.01 32.03 1.20
N LEU A 16 13.04 31.55 1.97
CA LEU A 16 11.65 31.38 1.54
C LEU A 16 10.80 32.51 2.11
N THR A 17 10.00 33.12 1.26
CA THR A 17 9.01 34.17 1.62
C THR A 17 7.70 33.88 0.89
N GLY A 18 6.65 34.64 1.18
CA GLY A 18 5.31 34.45 0.63
C GLY A 18 4.35 33.83 1.63
N ASP A 19 3.08 33.81 1.27
CA ASP A 19 1.98 33.45 2.19
C ASP A 19 2.10 32.02 2.74
N ASP A 20 2.75 31.14 2.00
CA ASP A 20 2.85 29.71 2.31
C ASP A 20 4.28 29.25 2.63
N ALA A 21 5.22 30.18 2.74
CA ALA A 21 6.64 29.85 2.96
C ALA A 21 6.86 29.02 4.24
N ASP A 22 6.01 29.20 5.24
CA ASP A 22 6.12 28.51 6.52
C ASP A 22 5.89 26.98 6.42
N MET A 23 5.25 26.51 5.35
CA MET A 23 5.02 25.10 5.10
C MET A 23 6.22 24.39 4.44
N PHE A 24 7.14 25.16 3.87
CA PHE A 24 8.22 24.61 3.06
C PHE A 24 9.59 24.85 3.70
N GLU A 25 10.54 24.04 3.27
CA GLU A 25 11.97 24.24 3.55
C GLU A 25 12.79 23.91 2.30
N VAL A 26 13.99 24.49 2.25
CA VAL A 26 15.01 24.14 1.25
C VAL A 26 16.13 23.41 1.96
N THR A 27 16.41 22.19 1.53
CA THR A 27 17.50 21.38 2.07
C THR A 27 18.87 21.91 1.63
N ALA A 28 19.94 21.42 2.26
CA ALA A 28 21.30 21.89 1.99
C ALA A 28 21.76 21.62 0.55
N ASP A 29 21.17 20.64 -0.15
CA ASP A 29 21.41 20.34 -1.55
C ASP A 29 20.54 21.17 -2.52
N GLY A 30 19.72 22.07 -2.00
CA GLY A 30 18.86 22.95 -2.80
C GLY A 30 17.53 22.32 -3.21
N THR A 31 17.12 21.22 -2.55
CA THR A 31 15.80 20.63 -2.79
C THR A 31 14.72 21.37 -1.97
N LEU A 32 13.65 21.81 -2.65
CA LEU A 32 12.46 22.34 -2.00
C LEU A 32 11.56 21.17 -1.60
N LYS A 33 11.14 21.13 -0.33
CA LYS A 33 10.20 20.14 0.19
C LYS A 33 9.24 20.78 1.21
N LEU A 34 8.16 20.07 1.51
CA LEU A 34 7.38 20.39 2.71
C LEU A 34 8.22 20.10 3.96
N LYS A 35 8.02 20.87 5.02
CA LYS A 35 8.62 20.58 6.33
C LYS A 35 8.14 19.24 6.86
N ASP A 36 8.93 18.62 7.72
CA ASP A 36 8.54 17.41 8.40
C ASP A 36 7.22 17.61 9.18
N ASN A 37 6.31 16.63 9.06
CA ASN A 37 4.95 16.66 9.63
C ASN A 37 4.02 17.76 9.06
N VAL A 38 4.34 18.33 7.91
CA VAL A 38 3.45 19.22 7.15
C VAL A 38 2.94 18.46 5.93
N TYR A 39 1.63 18.49 5.72
CA TYR A 39 0.95 17.78 4.62
C TYR A 39 0.22 18.80 3.76
N ALA A 40 0.25 18.58 2.46
CA ALA A 40 -0.57 19.34 1.52
C ALA A 40 -1.91 18.61 1.35
N ASP A 41 -3.00 19.31 1.58
CA ASP A 41 -4.36 18.82 1.42
C ASP A 41 -5.02 19.66 0.33
N TYR A 42 -5.40 18.99 -0.76
CA TYR A 42 -6.04 19.64 -1.91
C TYR A 42 -7.39 20.28 -1.54
N GLU A 43 -8.18 19.60 -0.72
CA GLU A 43 -9.53 20.04 -0.32
C GLU A 43 -9.46 21.27 0.58
N PHE A 44 -8.39 21.39 1.36
CA PHE A 44 -8.13 22.57 2.17
C PHE A 44 -7.49 23.69 1.35
N LYS A 45 -6.44 23.35 0.54
CA LYS A 45 -5.74 24.33 -0.31
C LYS A 45 -5.08 23.66 -1.52
N SER A 46 -5.62 23.91 -2.70
CA SER A 46 -5.15 23.32 -3.97
C SER A 46 -3.90 23.99 -4.56
N THR A 47 -3.48 25.15 -4.03
CA THR A 47 -2.31 25.89 -4.54
C THR A 47 -1.60 26.63 -3.41
N TYR A 48 -0.28 26.56 -3.43
CA TYR A 48 0.60 27.28 -2.52
C TYR A 48 1.44 28.31 -3.28
N SER A 49 1.63 29.47 -2.68
CA SER A 49 2.41 30.58 -3.26
C SER A 49 3.62 30.87 -2.40
N ILE A 50 4.81 30.68 -2.95
CA ILE A 50 6.08 30.96 -2.29
C ILE A 50 6.98 31.78 -3.20
N SER A 51 7.88 32.56 -2.61
CA SER A 51 8.98 33.20 -3.30
C SER A 51 10.30 32.63 -2.77
N ILE A 52 11.16 32.23 -3.67
CA ILE A 52 12.48 31.70 -3.33
C ILE A 52 13.54 32.72 -3.72
N LYS A 53 14.32 33.14 -2.72
CA LYS A 53 15.46 34.01 -2.92
C LYS A 53 16.75 33.22 -2.73
N ALA A 54 17.54 33.11 -3.78
CA ALA A 54 18.87 32.55 -3.73
C ALA A 54 19.90 33.66 -3.52
N ILE A 55 20.88 33.41 -2.67
CA ILE A 55 21.93 34.33 -2.28
C ILE A 55 23.27 33.64 -2.51
N ASP A 56 24.12 34.22 -3.33
CA ASP A 56 25.48 33.73 -3.59
C ASP A 56 26.46 34.09 -2.47
N GLN A 57 27.68 33.58 -2.54
CA GLN A 57 28.74 33.91 -1.58
C GLN A 57 29.17 35.37 -1.61
N GLY A 58 28.96 36.09 -2.72
CA GLY A 58 29.23 37.50 -2.89
C GLY A 58 28.14 38.42 -2.34
N GLY A 59 26.99 37.84 -1.93
CA GLY A 59 25.82 38.56 -1.46
C GLY A 59 24.91 39.06 -2.59
N LEU A 60 25.12 38.62 -3.84
CA LEU A 60 24.16 38.89 -4.92
C LEU A 60 22.96 38.00 -4.75
N THR A 61 21.80 38.47 -5.13
CA THR A 61 20.54 37.78 -4.92
C THR A 61 19.71 37.73 -6.17
N ILE A 62 19.00 36.60 -6.34
CA ILE A 62 17.93 36.45 -7.30
C ILE A 62 16.68 35.92 -6.57
N GLU A 63 15.52 36.46 -6.87
CA GLU A 63 14.26 36.05 -6.29
C GLU A 63 13.27 35.68 -7.36
N LYS A 64 12.48 34.64 -7.10
CA LYS A 64 11.47 34.15 -8.03
C LYS A 64 10.26 33.58 -7.29
N ASP A 65 9.09 33.97 -7.78
CA ASP A 65 7.80 33.48 -7.29
C ASP A 65 7.46 32.15 -7.95
N PHE A 66 6.91 31.24 -7.14
CA PHE A 66 6.42 29.94 -7.55
C PHE A 66 5.00 29.73 -7.06
N THR A 67 4.19 29.15 -7.93
CA THR A 67 2.89 28.58 -7.55
C THR A 67 3.00 27.07 -7.62
N ILE A 68 2.88 26.42 -6.47
CA ILE A 68 2.90 24.96 -6.33
C ILE A 68 1.45 24.49 -6.34
N LYS A 69 1.13 23.61 -7.27
CA LYS A 69 -0.19 22.99 -7.35
C LYS A 69 -0.16 21.68 -6.60
N VAL A 70 -1.18 21.46 -5.79
CA VAL A 70 -1.46 20.16 -5.21
C VAL A 70 -2.33 19.40 -6.20
N ASN A 71 -1.98 18.16 -6.47
CA ASN A 71 -2.85 17.29 -7.24
C ASN A 71 -3.97 16.81 -6.33
N ASN A 72 -5.20 16.82 -6.83
CA ASN A 72 -6.28 16.12 -6.15
C ASN A 72 -5.97 14.63 -6.20
N LEU A 73 -5.91 14.00 -5.03
CA LEU A 73 -5.96 12.56 -4.90
C LEU A 73 -7.38 12.26 -4.39
N ASP A 74 -8.11 11.46 -5.12
CA ASP A 74 -9.33 10.88 -4.59
C ASP A 74 -8.93 9.93 -3.47
N TYR A 75 -9.22 10.28 -2.24
CA TYR A 75 -8.94 9.45 -1.07
C TYR A 75 -10.17 8.58 -0.78
N ALA A 76 -9.93 7.37 -0.33
CA ALA A 76 -10.98 6.55 0.23
C ALA A 76 -11.58 7.22 1.48
N THR A 77 -12.85 6.98 1.74
CA THR A 77 -13.50 7.40 2.98
C THR A 77 -13.62 6.21 3.93
N PRO A 78 -13.61 6.43 5.25
CA PRO A 78 -13.84 5.35 6.20
C PRO A 78 -15.30 4.87 6.21
N TYR A 79 -16.18 5.58 5.50
CA TYR A 79 -17.63 5.30 5.43
C TYR A 79 -17.96 4.74 4.05
N ILE A 80 -18.29 3.54 3.99
CA ILE A 80 -18.84 2.55 3.07
C ILE A 80 -19.12 2.86 1.62
N SER A 81 -19.39 4.07 1.21
CA SER A 81 -19.87 4.29 -0.16
C SER A 81 -18.78 4.28 -1.21
N ASP A 82 -17.53 4.30 -0.80
CA ASP A 82 -16.41 4.25 -1.72
C ASP A 82 -15.88 2.82 -1.81
N ILE A 83 -16.65 2.02 -2.52
CA ILE A 83 -16.15 0.77 -3.06
C ILE A 83 -14.97 1.15 -3.94
N GLN A 84 -13.79 0.72 -3.55
CA GLN A 84 -12.66 0.73 -4.45
C GLN A 84 -13.06 -0.11 -5.66
N SER A 85 -13.30 0.51 -6.79
CA SER A 85 -13.67 -0.25 -7.96
C SER A 85 -12.47 -1.09 -8.39
N GLN A 86 -12.76 -2.30 -8.82
CA GLN A 86 -11.76 -3.19 -9.36
C GLN A 86 -11.94 -3.24 -10.88
N SER A 87 -10.88 -3.05 -11.61
CA SER A 87 -10.88 -3.19 -13.04
C SER A 87 -10.19 -4.47 -13.51
N ASN A 88 -10.63 -4.96 -14.67
CA ASN A 88 -10.08 -6.17 -15.24
C ASN A 88 -8.64 -5.98 -15.71
N VAL A 89 -7.79 -6.96 -15.43
CA VAL A 89 -6.42 -7.04 -15.95
C VAL A 89 -6.44 -7.82 -17.25
N LEU A 90 -5.73 -7.33 -18.26
CA LEU A 90 -5.55 -8.05 -19.52
C LEU A 90 -4.51 -9.18 -19.33
N GLU A 91 -4.75 -10.31 -20.01
CA GLU A 91 -3.78 -11.38 -20.06
C GLU A 91 -2.45 -10.92 -20.67
N SER A 92 -1.36 -11.27 -20.00
CA SER A 92 -0.02 -11.12 -20.52
C SER A 92 0.30 -12.25 -21.51
N SER A 93 1.21 -12.01 -22.44
CA SER A 93 1.79 -13.08 -23.26
C SER A 93 2.72 -14.00 -22.45
N ASN A 94 3.06 -13.63 -21.22
CA ASN A 94 3.90 -14.41 -20.33
C ASN A 94 3.05 -15.24 -19.37
N PRO A 95 3.07 -16.60 -19.46
CA PRO A 95 2.27 -17.47 -18.60
C PRO A 95 2.67 -17.39 -17.12
N PHE A 96 3.93 -17.06 -16.80
CA PHE A 96 4.36 -16.87 -15.41
C PHE A 96 3.74 -15.63 -14.79
N VAL A 97 3.59 -14.55 -15.56
CA VAL A 97 2.89 -13.35 -15.11
C VAL A 97 1.42 -13.67 -14.84
N ASN A 98 0.76 -14.35 -15.80
CA ASN A 98 -0.65 -14.73 -15.65
C ASN A 98 -0.88 -15.64 -14.43
N ALA A 99 0.08 -16.49 -14.09
CA ALA A 99 0.03 -17.37 -12.93
C ALA A 99 0.08 -16.62 -11.59
N MET A 100 0.48 -15.35 -11.61
CA MET A 100 0.55 -14.50 -10.42
C MET A 100 -0.64 -13.53 -10.29
N LEU A 101 -1.50 -13.41 -11.29
CA LEU A 101 -2.57 -12.42 -11.32
C LEU A 101 -3.91 -13.02 -10.93
N PHE A 102 -4.68 -12.29 -10.13
CA PHE A 102 -6.10 -12.58 -9.91
C PHE A 102 -6.96 -12.31 -11.16
N GLY A 103 -6.51 -11.45 -12.04
CA GLY A 103 -7.28 -10.95 -13.16
C GLY A 103 -8.04 -9.65 -12.85
N LEU A 104 -7.92 -9.15 -11.64
CA LEU A 104 -8.46 -7.87 -11.17
C LEU A 104 -7.33 -7.04 -10.61
N ARG A 105 -7.47 -5.73 -10.63
CA ARG A 105 -6.57 -4.76 -10.01
C ARG A 105 -7.38 -3.68 -9.29
N LEU A 106 -6.77 -3.05 -8.33
CA LEU A 106 -7.30 -1.86 -7.68
C LEU A 106 -7.50 -0.74 -8.73
N ASP A 107 -8.64 -0.08 -8.69
CA ASP A 107 -9.04 1.01 -9.57
C ASP A 107 -9.64 2.12 -8.70
N VAL A 108 -8.78 2.98 -8.17
CA VAL A 108 -9.13 3.95 -7.12
C VAL A 108 -10.06 5.07 -7.61
N ASP A 109 -10.16 5.31 -8.92
CA ASP A 109 -11.05 6.33 -9.48
C ASP A 109 -12.23 5.77 -10.27
N GLY A 110 -12.33 4.44 -10.39
CA GLY A 110 -13.44 3.75 -11.04
C GLY A 110 -13.57 3.99 -12.56
N ASP A 111 -12.60 4.60 -13.18
CA ASP A 111 -12.65 4.97 -14.60
C ASP A 111 -11.99 3.94 -15.52
N ASN A 112 -11.49 2.85 -14.98
CA ASN A 112 -10.77 1.78 -15.67
C ASN A 112 -9.47 2.23 -16.35
N SER A 113 -8.96 3.40 -15.99
CA SER A 113 -7.66 3.89 -16.47
C SER A 113 -6.50 3.19 -15.76
N THR A 114 -5.29 3.35 -16.27
CA THR A 114 -4.09 2.89 -15.59
C THR A 114 -3.70 3.92 -14.55
N GLN A 115 -3.97 3.63 -13.29
CA GLN A 115 -3.55 4.49 -12.20
C GLN A 115 -2.07 4.37 -11.93
N ASN A 116 -1.44 5.53 -11.75
CA ASN A 116 -0.04 5.61 -11.37
C ASN A 116 0.15 6.08 -9.91
N THR A 117 -0.95 6.40 -9.22
CA THR A 117 -0.90 6.89 -7.84
C THR A 117 -1.96 6.18 -7.01
N ILE A 118 -1.53 5.60 -5.89
CA ILE A 118 -2.37 4.92 -4.90
C ILE A 118 -2.02 5.49 -3.54
N SER A 119 -3.00 5.86 -2.73
CA SER A 119 -2.76 6.28 -1.36
C SER A 119 -2.71 5.10 -0.41
N TYR A 120 -1.95 5.24 0.68
CA TYR A 120 -1.96 4.26 1.77
C TYR A 120 -1.93 4.95 3.13
N SER A 121 -2.43 4.27 4.13
CA SER A 121 -2.41 4.74 5.51
C SER A 121 -2.12 3.60 6.48
N VAL A 122 -1.76 3.95 7.70
CA VAL A 122 -1.57 2.98 8.79
C VAL A 122 -2.67 3.17 9.80
N VAL A 123 -3.38 2.10 10.09
CA VAL A 123 -4.44 2.05 11.09
C VAL A 123 -3.86 2.23 12.49
N THR A 124 -4.54 3.03 13.30
CA THR A 124 -4.22 3.28 14.71
C THR A 124 -5.49 3.13 15.56
N ASN A 125 -5.37 3.21 16.88
CA ASN A 125 -6.53 3.22 17.78
C ASN A 125 -7.48 4.41 17.57
N GLU A 126 -7.06 5.43 16.82
CA GLU A 126 -7.88 6.59 16.46
C GLU A 126 -8.59 6.42 15.12
N SER A 127 -8.30 5.35 14.40
CA SER A 127 -8.87 5.05 13.08
C SER A 127 -10.37 4.77 13.16
N VAL A 128 -11.10 5.26 12.18
CA VAL A 128 -12.56 5.12 12.09
C VAL A 128 -12.90 4.09 11.03
N PHE A 129 -13.90 3.29 11.31
CA PHE A 129 -14.44 2.28 10.40
C PHE A 129 -15.95 2.44 10.30
N SER A 130 -16.51 2.06 9.17
CA SER A 130 -17.96 2.02 9.00
C SER A 130 -18.58 0.90 9.83
N GLU A 131 -19.90 1.01 10.10
CA GLU A 131 -20.65 -0.04 10.78
C GLU A 131 -20.69 -1.36 9.98
N ASP A 132 -20.55 -1.27 8.66
CA ASP A 132 -20.56 -2.42 7.75
C ASP A 132 -19.13 -2.88 7.34
N TYR A 133 -18.10 -2.27 7.94
CA TYR A 133 -16.72 -2.68 7.66
C TYR A 133 -16.56 -4.16 8.00
N ARG A 134 -16.45 -5.00 6.97
CA ARG A 134 -16.37 -6.47 7.04
C ARG A 134 -17.29 -7.08 8.08
N GLY A 135 -18.55 -6.60 8.12
CA GLY A 135 -19.49 -6.88 9.16
C GLY A 135 -19.78 -8.35 9.41
N ASN A 136 -20.23 -8.58 10.62
CA ASN A 136 -20.90 -9.75 11.19
C ASN A 136 -20.52 -11.12 10.61
N GLY A 137 -19.47 -11.71 11.15
CA GLY A 137 -19.09 -13.08 10.88
C GLY A 137 -18.13 -13.23 9.71
N SER A 138 -17.31 -12.24 9.48
CA SER A 138 -16.21 -12.31 8.54
C SER A 138 -15.35 -13.53 8.82
N PHE A 139 -14.97 -14.23 7.77
CA PHE A 139 -14.00 -15.32 7.79
C PHE A 139 -12.66 -14.91 8.43
N TYR A 140 -12.37 -13.62 8.45
CA TYR A 140 -11.11 -13.04 8.94
C TYR A 140 -11.17 -12.50 10.38
N GLY A 141 -12.28 -12.74 11.13
CA GLY A 141 -12.35 -12.47 12.55
C GLY A 141 -12.43 -10.99 12.94
N ASP A 142 -12.96 -10.15 12.07
CA ASP A 142 -13.20 -8.72 12.33
C ASP A 142 -11.98 -8.00 12.96
N PRO A 143 -10.83 -7.95 12.27
CA PRO A 143 -9.56 -7.49 12.84
C PRO A 143 -9.62 -6.05 13.35
N HIS A 144 -10.48 -5.22 12.77
CA HIS A 144 -10.69 -3.82 13.16
C HIS A 144 -11.31 -3.64 14.56
N LEU A 145 -11.90 -4.71 15.14
CA LEU A 145 -12.45 -4.66 16.50
C LEU A 145 -11.38 -4.90 17.58
N SER A 146 -10.17 -5.28 17.19
CA SER A 146 -9.07 -5.59 18.11
C SER A 146 -7.76 -4.99 17.60
N ILE A 147 -7.77 -3.68 17.32
CA ILE A 147 -6.61 -2.98 16.79
C ILE A 147 -5.47 -3.01 17.79
N ALA A 148 -4.29 -3.43 17.36
CA ALA A 148 -3.04 -3.27 18.08
C ALA A 148 -2.37 -1.96 17.66
N ASP A 149 -1.87 -1.20 18.64
CA ASP A 149 -1.16 0.05 18.34
C ASP A 149 0.14 -0.22 17.58
N PRO A 150 0.34 0.38 16.40
CA PRO A 150 1.55 0.18 15.64
C PRO A 150 2.75 0.86 16.29
N SER A 151 3.90 0.16 16.36
CA SER A 151 5.16 0.74 16.78
C SER A 151 5.77 1.64 15.69
N GLN A 152 6.74 2.47 16.07
CA GLN A 152 7.51 3.26 15.08
C GLN A 152 8.25 2.37 14.07
N ALA A 153 8.69 1.18 14.48
CA ALA A 153 9.31 0.21 13.58
C ALA A 153 8.31 -0.32 12.55
N PHE A 154 7.05 -0.54 12.95
CA PHE A 154 6.00 -0.94 12.03
C PHE A 154 5.68 0.17 11.02
N PHE A 155 5.53 1.42 11.44
CA PHE A 155 5.36 2.54 10.52
C PHE A 155 6.49 2.61 9.48
N ALA A 156 7.73 2.48 9.94
CA ALA A 156 8.89 2.51 9.04
C ALA A 156 8.91 1.32 8.08
N ALA A 157 8.46 0.14 8.53
CA ALA A 157 8.34 -1.04 7.68
C ALA A 157 7.29 -0.87 6.58
N VAL A 158 6.13 -0.31 6.92
CA VAL A 158 5.07 0.00 5.93
C VAL A 158 5.59 0.98 4.88
N ASP A 159 6.22 2.08 5.29
CA ASP A 159 6.79 3.05 4.36
C ASP A 159 7.85 2.40 3.47
N ARG A 160 8.70 1.56 4.05
CA ARG A 160 9.74 0.82 3.33
C ARG A 160 9.18 -0.18 2.33
N ALA A 161 8.10 -0.89 2.67
CA ALA A 161 7.44 -1.84 1.79
C ALA A 161 6.89 -1.14 0.54
N PHE A 162 6.15 -0.05 0.73
CA PHE A 162 5.61 0.73 -0.39
C PHE A 162 6.72 1.37 -1.25
N GLU A 163 7.80 1.85 -0.62
CA GLU A 163 8.98 2.35 -1.34
C GLU A 163 9.59 1.27 -2.25
N LEU A 164 9.81 0.05 -1.73
CA LEU A 164 10.35 -1.07 -2.51
C LEU A 164 9.45 -1.45 -3.69
N ILE A 165 8.14 -1.53 -3.45
CA ILE A 165 7.16 -1.86 -4.49
C ILE A 165 7.15 -0.74 -5.55
N SER A 166 7.17 0.52 -5.13
CA SER A 166 7.25 1.68 -6.04
C SER A 166 8.47 1.61 -6.94
N GLN A 167 9.64 1.29 -6.39
CA GLN A 167 10.90 1.18 -7.16
C GLN A 167 10.84 0.10 -8.24
N ILE A 168 10.09 -0.97 -8.02
CA ILE A 168 9.97 -2.11 -8.95
C ILE A 168 8.88 -1.86 -9.98
N THR A 169 7.73 -1.31 -9.56
CA THR A 169 6.53 -1.21 -10.38
C THR A 169 6.37 0.14 -11.08
N GLY A 170 6.99 1.19 -10.54
CA GLY A 170 6.78 2.57 -10.97
C GLY A 170 5.45 3.17 -10.49
N ILE A 171 4.68 2.46 -9.66
CA ILE A 171 3.49 3.01 -9.01
C ILE A 171 3.94 4.05 -7.99
N ASN A 172 3.29 5.21 -7.99
CA ASN A 172 3.52 6.23 -7.00
C ASN A 172 2.61 5.99 -5.80
N PHE A 173 3.18 5.61 -4.66
CA PHE A 173 2.41 5.47 -3.42
C PHE A 173 2.52 6.73 -2.59
N VAL A 174 1.38 7.21 -2.10
CA VAL A 174 1.29 8.42 -1.29
C VAL A 174 0.73 8.06 0.08
N LYS A 175 1.55 8.31 1.11
CA LYS A 175 1.11 8.13 2.50
C LYS A 175 0.19 9.26 2.91
N ILE A 176 -0.93 8.89 3.53
CA ILE A 176 -1.82 9.84 4.19
C ILE A 176 -1.95 9.52 5.68
N ILE A 177 -2.35 10.48 6.45
CA ILE A 177 -2.76 10.28 7.85
C ILE A 177 -4.27 10.15 7.88
N GLU A 178 -4.77 9.09 8.52
CA GLU A 178 -6.21 8.88 8.64
C GLU A 178 -6.88 9.98 9.45
N THR A 179 -8.08 10.33 9.02
CA THR A 179 -8.98 11.26 9.70
C THR A 179 -10.38 10.65 9.76
N GLU A 180 -11.33 11.34 10.36
CA GLU A 180 -12.74 10.90 10.37
C GLU A 180 -13.36 10.81 8.96
N THR A 181 -12.78 11.45 7.97
CA THR A 181 -13.34 11.53 6.62
C THR A 181 -12.41 11.05 5.51
N GLN A 182 -11.17 10.70 5.85
CA GLN A 182 -10.13 10.33 4.90
C GLN A 182 -9.30 9.15 5.38
N VAL A 183 -9.12 8.15 4.53
CA VAL A 183 -8.23 7.00 4.75
C VAL A 183 -7.44 6.71 3.47
N GLY A 184 -6.41 5.86 3.55
CA GLY A 184 -5.70 5.38 2.36
C GLY A 184 -6.57 4.45 1.52
N ASP A 185 -6.30 4.38 0.21
CA ASP A 185 -6.87 3.35 -0.66
C ASP A 185 -6.48 1.94 -0.20
N ILE A 186 -5.32 1.82 0.43
CA ILE A 186 -4.85 0.63 1.13
C ILE A 186 -4.56 1.01 2.58
N ARG A 187 -5.30 0.47 3.51
CA ARG A 187 -5.07 0.65 4.94
C ARG A 187 -4.27 -0.53 5.48
N ILE A 188 -3.26 -0.27 6.27
CA ILE A 188 -2.41 -1.31 6.87
C ILE A 188 -2.61 -1.29 8.37
N GLY A 189 -3.15 -2.37 8.93
CA GLY A 189 -3.44 -2.50 10.35
C GLY A 189 -2.74 -3.67 11.03
N LEU A 190 -2.58 -3.54 12.34
CA LEU A 190 -2.23 -4.64 13.24
C LEU A 190 -3.46 -5.03 14.04
N THR A 191 -3.66 -6.31 14.28
CA THR A 191 -4.74 -6.82 15.11
C THR A 191 -4.27 -7.78 16.18
N ASP A 192 -4.85 -7.66 17.39
CA ASP A 192 -4.71 -8.61 18.51
C ASP A 192 -5.86 -9.63 18.53
N SER A 193 -6.63 -9.76 17.44
CA SER A 193 -7.79 -10.64 17.39
C SER A 193 -7.43 -12.09 17.67
N GLU A 194 -7.95 -12.66 18.75
CA GLU A 194 -7.77 -14.07 19.11
C GLU A 194 -8.44 -15.03 18.10
N SER A 195 -9.36 -14.52 17.31
CA SER A 195 -10.04 -15.28 16.24
C SER A 195 -9.31 -15.23 14.90
N ALA A 196 -8.24 -14.45 14.79
CA ALA A 196 -7.41 -14.42 13.60
C ALA A 196 -6.59 -15.73 13.50
N ASP A 197 -6.81 -16.48 12.45
CA ASP A 197 -6.09 -17.73 12.13
C ASP A 197 -5.16 -17.52 10.91
N TYR A 198 -4.45 -16.38 10.91
CA TYR A 198 -3.55 -15.97 9.83
C TYR A 198 -2.39 -15.13 10.37
N ALA A 199 -1.28 -15.10 9.65
CA ALA A 199 -0.16 -14.19 9.93
C ALA A 199 -0.44 -12.78 9.38
N GLY A 200 -1.05 -12.73 8.20
CA GLY A 200 -1.54 -11.54 7.54
C GLY A 200 -2.70 -11.90 6.64
N VAL A 201 -3.47 -10.92 6.26
CA VAL A 201 -4.57 -11.02 5.30
C VAL A 201 -4.74 -9.72 4.54
N SER A 202 -4.93 -9.82 3.25
CA SER A 202 -5.44 -8.74 2.44
C SER A 202 -6.93 -8.95 2.21
N MET A 203 -7.71 -7.93 2.48
CA MET A 203 -9.18 -7.98 2.40
C MET A 203 -9.68 -7.76 0.97
N VAL A 204 -8.95 -8.21 -0.02
CA VAL A 204 -9.39 -8.16 -1.42
C VAL A 204 -10.58 -9.06 -1.59
N ASP A 205 -11.75 -8.49 -1.79
CA ASP A 205 -12.99 -9.24 -2.01
C ASP A 205 -13.06 -9.77 -3.44
N ILE A 206 -12.47 -10.93 -3.65
CA ILE A 206 -12.47 -11.60 -4.96
C ILE A 206 -13.75 -12.40 -5.18
N TYR A 207 -14.51 -12.68 -4.12
CA TYR A 207 -15.66 -13.57 -4.19
C TYR A 207 -16.89 -13.15 -3.39
N ASN A 208 -17.86 -12.70 -4.16
CA ASN A 208 -19.24 -13.09 -3.89
C ASN A 208 -19.69 -14.02 -5.02
N GLN A 209 -20.08 -15.24 -4.73
CA GLN A 209 -20.57 -16.24 -5.69
C GLN A 209 -21.79 -15.79 -6.52
N ASN A 210 -22.35 -14.62 -6.22
CA ASN A 210 -23.48 -14.02 -6.90
C ASN A 210 -23.09 -12.82 -7.78
N GLY A 211 -21.79 -12.50 -7.92
CA GLY A 211 -21.32 -11.38 -8.74
C GLY A 211 -21.63 -9.99 -8.15
N ASN A 212 -22.03 -9.94 -6.87
CA ASN A 212 -22.14 -8.69 -6.14
C ASN A 212 -20.90 -8.55 -5.26
N PHE A 213 -20.14 -7.50 -5.47
CA PHE A 213 -19.06 -7.10 -4.59
C PHE A 213 -19.70 -6.70 -3.24
N ASN A 214 -19.32 -7.35 -2.17
CA ASN A 214 -19.72 -6.95 -0.83
C ASN A 214 -18.72 -5.92 -0.33
N ASP A 215 -19.20 -4.75 -0.25
CA ASP A 215 -18.66 -3.53 0.27
C ASP A 215 -17.98 -3.68 1.59
N SER A 216 -16.70 -3.45 1.68
CA SER A 216 -16.09 -3.00 2.91
C SER A 216 -14.67 -3.50 3.13
N GLY A 217 -13.75 -2.61 3.09
CA GLY A 217 -12.34 -2.87 3.39
C GLY A 217 -11.56 -3.38 2.18
N ASP A 218 -11.96 -2.96 1.02
CA ASP A 218 -11.40 -3.37 -0.25
C ASP A 218 -9.93 -2.97 -0.34
N SER A 219 -9.07 -3.97 -0.31
CA SER A 219 -7.62 -3.87 -0.35
C SER A 219 -6.93 -3.56 0.98
N ASP A 220 -7.64 -3.48 2.10
CA ASP A 220 -7.02 -3.32 3.41
C ASP A 220 -6.20 -4.55 3.81
N VAL A 221 -5.07 -4.30 4.44
CA VAL A 221 -4.15 -5.32 4.92
C VAL A 221 -4.16 -5.36 6.44
N TRP A 222 -4.36 -6.54 6.99
CA TRP A 222 -4.27 -6.77 8.41
C TRP A 222 -3.20 -7.81 8.74
N LEU A 223 -2.35 -7.48 9.69
CA LEU A 223 -1.31 -8.38 10.19
C LEU A 223 -1.62 -8.73 11.64
N LEU A 224 -1.42 -9.99 11.99
CA LEU A 224 -1.58 -10.42 13.38
C LEU A 224 -0.41 -9.89 14.23
N ASN A 225 -0.75 -9.22 15.31
CA ASN A 225 0.23 -8.81 16.31
C ASN A 225 0.52 -9.99 17.24
N TYR A 226 1.54 -10.79 16.92
CA TYR A 226 1.92 -11.92 17.77
C TYR A 226 2.45 -11.42 19.12
N SER A 227 2.05 -12.07 20.19
CA SER A 227 2.68 -11.85 21.50
C SER A 227 4.15 -12.20 21.39
N GLY A 228 5.01 -11.20 21.37
CA GLY A 228 6.45 -11.34 21.15
C GLY A 228 6.96 -10.64 19.90
N ASN A 229 6.09 -10.08 19.06
CA ASN A 229 6.53 -9.17 18.03
C ASN A 229 7.35 -8.04 18.66
N THR A 230 8.61 -7.98 18.27
CA THR A 230 9.52 -6.92 18.64
C THR A 230 9.71 -5.99 17.46
N ASP A 231 10.23 -4.80 17.67
CA ASP A 231 10.56 -3.89 16.57
C ASP A 231 11.49 -4.54 15.53
N GLY A 232 12.25 -5.58 15.91
CA GLY A 232 13.10 -6.34 15.01
C GLY A 232 12.37 -7.21 14.01
N ASP A 233 11.11 -7.57 14.27
CA ASP A 233 10.31 -8.42 13.38
C ASP A 233 9.84 -7.69 12.12
N TRP A 234 9.97 -6.37 12.09
CA TRP A 234 9.64 -5.52 10.93
C TRP A 234 10.85 -5.13 10.08
N ALA A 235 12.03 -5.69 10.38
CA ALA A 235 13.23 -5.43 9.58
C ALA A 235 13.22 -6.19 8.24
N ASP A 236 13.98 -5.68 7.26
CA ASP A 236 14.20 -6.37 5.99
C ASP A 236 14.67 -7.81 6.20
N GLY A 237 14.05 -8.76 5.53
CA GLY A 237 14.39 -10.19 5.61
C GLY A 237 13.78 -10.94 6.77
N THR A 238 12.94 -10.31 7.58
CA THR A 238 12.17 -11.00 8.63
C THR A 238 10.86 -11.56 8.11
N PHE A 239 10.26 -12.48 8.86
CA PHE A 239 8.96 -13.04 8.52
C PHE A 239 7.86 -11.98 8.50
N GLY A 240 7.80 -11.09 9.49
CA GLY A 240 6.78 -10.02 9.54
C GLY A 240 6.87 -9.08 8.34
N PHE A 241 8.08 -8.64 7.97
CA PHE A 241 8.26 -7.79 6.79
C PHE A 241 7.93 -8.52 5.47
N SER A 242 8.27 -9.81 5.38
CA SER A 242 7.89 -10.64 4.22
C SER A 242 6.38 -10.79 4.09
N THR A 243 5.69 -11.03 5.21
CA THR A 243 4.22 -11.11 5.27
C THR A 243 3.58 -9.79 4.85
N LEU A 244 4.10 -8.65 5.35
CA LEU A 244 3.61 -7.33 4.95
C LEU A 244 3.67 -7.11 3.42
N ILE A 245 4.81 -7.42 2.79
CA ILE A 245 4.95 -7.31 1.32
C ILE A 245 4.02 -8.28 0.61
N HIS A 246 3.84 -9.50 1.12
CA HIS A 246 2.95 -10.50 0.58
C HIS A 246 1.51 -9.99 0.54
N GLU A 247 1.00 -9.48 1.66
CA GLU A 247 -0.38 -8.99 1.75
C GLU A 247 -0.60 -7.73 0.90
N ILE A 248 0.36 -6.82 0.84
CA ILE A 248 0.30 -5.69 -0.09
C ILE A 248 0.26 -6.20 -1.55
N GLY A 249 0.98 -7.28 -1.86
CA GLY A 249 0.91 -7.94 -3.17
C GLY A 249 -0.51 -8.37 -3.53
N HIS A 250 -1.26 -8.94 -2.59
CA HIS A 250 -2.67 -9.28 -2.78
C HIS A 250 -3.52 -8.02 -3.03
N SER A 251 -3.36 -6.98 -2.24
CA SER A 251 -4.07 -5.70 -2.43
C SER A 251 -3.85 -5.11 -3.81
N LEU A 252 -2.70 -5.37 -4.43
CA LEU A 252 -2.37 -4.92 -5.77
C LEU A 252 -2.81 -5.89 -6.88
N GLY A 253 -3.49 -6.98 -6.55
CA GLY A 253 -4.05 -7.93 -7.52
C GLY A 253 -3.18 -9.17 -7.80
N LEU A 254 -2.19 -9.47 -6.96
CA LEU A 254 -1.43 -10.71 -7.05
C LEU A 254 -2.12 -11.83 -6.27
N LYS A 255 -1.96 -13.07 -6.72
CA LYS A 255 -2.43 -14.28 -6.05
C LYS A 255 -1.27 -15.20 -5.70
N HIS A 256 -1.56 -16.21 -4.88
CA HIS A 256 -0.62 -17.30 -4.67
C HIS A 256 -0.37 -18.07 -5.97
N PRO A 257 0.87 -18.44 -6.29
CA PRO A 257 1.19 -19.15 -7.53
C PRO A 257 0.56 -20.53 -7.64
N HIS A 258 0.25 -21.20 -6.53
CA HIS A 258 -0.37 -22.50 -6.45
C HIS A 258 -1.90 -22.48 -6.47
N ASN A 259 -2.52 -21.30 -6.42
CA ASN A 259 -3.97 -21.17 -6.41
C ASN A 259 -4.55 -21.13 -7.82
N TYR A 260 -5.51 -22.00 -8.06
CA TYR A 260 -6.28 -22.00 -9.30
C TYR A 260 -7.60 -21.26 -9.09
N PHE A 261 -7.70 -20.08 -9.65
CA PHE A 261 -8.99 -19.42 -9.78
C PHE A 261 -9.55 -19.75 -11.16
N GLY A 262 -10.59 -20.60 -11.18
CA GLY A 262 -11.27 -20.96 -12.43
C GLY A 262 -11.86 -19.74 -13.15
N ASN A 263 -12.38 -19.94 -14.37
CA ASN A 263 -12.97 -18.89 -15.22
C ASN A 263 -13.96 -18.03 -14.46
N ASN A 264 -13.53 -16.90 -13.94
CA ASN A 264 -14.41 -16.03 -13.19
C ASN A 264 -14.42 -14.63 -13.76
N LEU A 265 -15.30 -13.89 -13.31
CA LEU A 265 -15.63 -12.46 -13.40
C LEU A 265 -15.22 -11.69 -14.67
N SER A 266 -14.06 -11.95 -15.27
CA SER A 266 -13.57 -11.19 -16.44
C SER A 266 -13.27 -12.06 -17.67
N GLY A 267 -13.48 -13.39 -17.57
CA GLY A 267 -12.99 -14.30 -18.61
C GLY A 267 -11.47 -14.53 -18.56
N PHE A 268 -10.79 -13.98 -17.54
CA PHE A 268 -9.37 -14.21 -17.29
C PHE A 268 -9.17 -15.63 -16.74
N THR A 269 -8.31 -16.40 -17.40
CA THR A 269 -7.89 -17.71 -16.88
C THR A 269 -6.60 -17.55 -16.12
N SER A 270 -6.66 -17.70 -14.81
CA SER A 270 -5.48 -17.65 -13.96
C SER A 270 -4.84 -19.03 -13.85
N PRO A 271 -3.78 -19.33 -14.61
CA PRO A 271 -3.13 -20.63 -14.58
C PRO A 271 -2.39 -20.84 -13.27
N LEU A 272 -2.08 -22.12 -12.97
CA LEU A 272 -1.12 -22.45 -11.92
C LEU A 272 0.30 -22.13 -12.39
N MET A 273 1.14 -21.69 -11.47
CA MET A 273 2.57 -21.63 -11.68
C MET A 273 3.12 -23.07 -11.81
N PRO A 274 4.00 -23.34 -12.75
CA PRO A 274 4.72 -24.62 -12.74
C PRO A 274 5.47 -24.81 -11.41
N SER A 275 5.41 -26.03 -10.86
CA SER A 275 5.95 -26.35 -9.51
C SER A 275 7.40 -25.97 -9.32
N ASP A 276 8.20 -25.96 -10.38
CA ASP A 276 9.61 -25.60 -10.36
C ASP A 276 9.86 -24.10 -10.13
N PHE A 277 8.80 -23.28 -10.19
CA PHE A 277 8.83 -21.83 -10.00
C PHE A 277 7.91 -21.36 -8.88
N ASP A 278 7.20 -22.28 -8.22
CA ASP A 278 6.35 -21.99 -7.08
C ASP A 278 7.16 -22.14 -5.78
N ALA A 279 7.94 -21.14 -5.46
CA ALA A 279 8.72 -21.07 -4.22
C ALA A 279 9.05 -19.62 -3.87
N GLN A 280 9.31 -19.33 -2.60
CA GLN A 280 9.68 -17.99 -2.11
C GLN A 280 10.97 -17.46 -2.74
N TYR A 281 11.80 -18.33 -3.26
CA TYR A 281 12.97 -17.95 -4.06
C TYR A 281 12.60 -17.14 -5.32
N TYR A 282 11.43 -17.37 -5.89
CA TYR A 282 10.96 -16.68 -7.12
C TYR A 282 9.94 -15.61 -6.86
N THR A 283 9.12 -15.75 -5.82
CA THR A 283 8.06 -14.79 -5.50
C THR A 283 7.70 -14.82 -4.02
N VAL A 284 7.55 -13.64 -3.44
CA VAL A 284 7.05 -13.49 -2.06
C VAL A 284 5.64 -14.05 -1.89
N MET A 285 4.88 -14.22 -2.98
CA MET A 285 3.52 -14.78 -2.95
C MET A 285 3.48 -16.31 -2.79
N ALA A 286 4.61 -17.00 -2.82
CA ALA A 286 4.67 -18.45 -2.65
C ALA A 286 4.70 -18.83 -1.17
N TYR A 287 4.07 -19.97 -0.85
CA TYR A 287 4.12 -20.56 0.50
C TYR A 287 5.23 -21.61 0.65
N ARG A 288 5.79 -22.06 -0.48
CA ARG A 288 6.90 -23.02 -0.47
C ARG A 288 8.22 -22.30 -0.24
N ASP A 289 8.98 -22.76 0.72
CA ASP A 289 10.28 -22.19 1.01
C ASP A 289 11.27 -22.44 -0.13
N TYR A 290 11.19 -23.62 -0.76
CA TYR A 290 12.09 -24.02 -1.86
C TYR A 290 11.36 -24.90 -2.89
N VAL A 291 11.94 -25.03 -4.07
CA VAL A 291 11.42 -25.88 -5.15
C VAL A 291 11.37 -27.34 -4.71
N GLY A 292 10.19 -27.95 -4.83
CA GLY A 292 9.97 -29.33 -4.40
C GLY A 292 9.56 -29.48 -2.94
N ASP A 293 9.42 -28.39 -2.21
CA ASP A 293 8.80 -28.41 -0.89
C ASP A 293 7.35 -28.88 -0.99
N ASN A 294 6.95 -29.74 -0.06
CA ASN A 294 5.59 -30.24 0.01
C ASN A 294 4.73 -29.24 0.76
N LEU A 295 3.97 -28.44 0.01
CA LEU A 295 2.82 -27.79 0.64
C LEU A 295 1.97 -28.92 1.27
N MET A 296 1.67 -28.82 2.55
CA MET A 296 0.61 -29.62 3.13
C MET A 296 -0.62 -29.42 2.24
N PRO A 297 -1.30 -30.48 1.79
CA PRO A 297 -2.46 -30.30 0.94
C PRO A 297 -3.46 -29.41 1.68
N MET A 298 -3.69 -28.21 1.15
CA MET A 298 -4.73 -27.33 1.62
C MET A 298 -6.04 -28.09 1.45
N GLN A 299 -6.75 -28.34 2.53
CA GLN A 299 -8.09 -28.91 2.45
C GLN A 299 -8.99 -27.79 1.95
N LEU A 300 -9.38 -27.89 0.68
CA LEU A 300 -10.50 -27.12 0.19
C LEU A 300 -11.72 -27.46 1.06
N THR A 301 -12.36 -26.46 1.59
CA THR A 301 -13.68 -26.65 2.18
C THR A 301 -14.64 -27.16 1.13
N SER A 302 -15.71 -27.82 1.49
CA SER A 302 -16.74 -28.33 0.57
C SER A 302 -17.39 -27.24 -0.29
N ASN A 303 -17.12 -25.97 -0.01
CA ASN A 303 -17.62 -24.79 -0.72
C ASN A 303 -16.59 -24.16 -1.66
N GLY A 304 -15.36 -24.69 -1.73
CA GLY A 304 -14.30 -24.13 -2.56
C GLY A 304 -13.52 -22.98 -1.91
N ASP A 305 -13.82 -22.68 -0.65
CA ASP A 305 -13.10 -21.64 0.11
C ASP A 305 -11.74 -22.22 0.56
N GLU A 306 -10.68 -21.47 0.37
CA GLU A 306 -9.36 -21.82 0.88
C GLU A 306 -9.31 -21.64 2.40
N LEU A 307 -9.02 -22.73 3.11
CA LEU A 307 -8.47 -22.60 4.46
C LEU A 307 -7.00 -22.22 4.32
N ILE A 308 -6.68 -20.98 4.59
CA ILE A 308 -5.30 -20.51 4.70
C ILE A 308 -4.70 -21.20 5.92
N HIS A 309 -3.99 -22.31 5.73
CA HIS A 309 -3.13 -22.81 6.79
C HIS A 309 -1.95 -21.86 6.93
N VAL A 310 -2.03 -21.03 7.94
CA VAL A 310 -0.85 -20.36 8.48
C VAL A 310 0.18 -21.43 8.76
N CYS A 311 1.34 -21.32 8.18
CA CYS A 311 2.48 -22.12 8.58
C CYS A 311 2.73 -21.90 10.07
N GLY A 312 2.18 -22.81 10.88
CA GLY A 312 2.48 -22.88 12.30
C GLY A 312 3.91 -23.35 12.41
N VAL A 313 4.78 -22.42 12.82
CA VAL A 313 6.09 -22.70 13.40
C VAL A 313 6.97 -23.65 12.60
N CYS A 314 7.71 -23.12 11.64
CA CYS A 314 8.97 -23.72 11.26
C CYS A 314 9.98 -23.38 12.37
N GLY A 315 10.17 -24.33 13.31
CA GLY A 315 11.24 -24.32 14.28
C GLY A 315 12.57 -24.75 13.69
#